data_992049f326f94bce94d40100a233a128
#
_entry.id   992049f326f94bce94d40100a233a128
#
_cell.length_a   1.000
_cell.length_b   1.000
_cell.length_c   1.000
_cell.angle_alpha   90.00
_cell.angle_beta   90.00
_cell.angle_gamma   90.00
#
_symmetry.space_group_name_H-M   'P 1'
#
loop_
_entity.id
_entity.type
_entity.pdbx_description
1 polymer ?
#
loop_
_entity_poly.entity_id
_entity_poly.type
_entity_poly.pdbx_seq_one_letter_code
_entity_poly.pdbx_strand_id
1 'polypeptide(L)'
;MKKRLIIYFNYHPNGQADAACRFAVQQMAAVGQVFFVNNGPLQPESRQWAQGCCHTVLERENTGFDVGAYRDAVLQIGLDMLLHYDEVVLMNYTLAGPVGDVAAMFAAMDGRPELDFWGLTRHYAMRSHRFGGAKAMVPEHIQSHFVVVRSRMMADFFAYWQAAALPASYEDFVRLHETQFTAHLSLIHI
;
A
#
# COMPACT_ATOMS: atom_id res chain seq x y z
N MET A 1 14.27 -3.30 16.70
CA MET A 1 13.14 -2.70 15.96
C MET A 1 13.20 -3.25 14.55
N LYS A 2 12.08 -3.70 13.99
CA LYS A 2 12.04 -4.20 12.60
C LYS A 2 12.36 -3.08 11.61
N LYS A 3 13.04 -3.44 10.53
CA LYS A 3 13.35 -2.54 9.42
C LYS A 3 12.14 -2.52 8.48
N ARG A 4 11.42 -1.40 8.39
CA ARG A 4 10.21 -1.25 7.59
C ARG A 4 10.40 -0.31 6.42
N LEU A 5 9.85 -0.68 5.27
CA LEU A 5 9.68 0.19 4.11
C LEU A 5 8.21 0.53 3.98
N ILE A 6 7.88 1.82 3.97
CA ILE A 6 6.51 2.32 3.82
C ILE A 6 6.36 2.89 2.42
N ILE A 7 5.61 2.23 1.56
CA ILE A 7 5.20 2.77 0.27
C ILE A 7 3.92 3.56 0.49
N TYR A 8 4.07 4.88 0.59
CA TYR A 8 2.94 5.79 0.81
C TYR A 8 2.48 6.39 -0.51
N PHE A 9 1.27 6.03 -0.92
CA PHE A 9 0.64 6.56 -2.12
C PHE A 9 -0.17 7.82 -1.83
N ASN A 10 0.11 8.89 -2.58
CA ASN A 10 -0.63 10.16 -2.55
C ASN A 10 -1.20 10.50 -3.92
N TYR A 11 -2.38 11.06 -3.91
CA TYR A 11 -2.99 11.73 -5.06
C TYR A 11 -3.79 12.95 -4.60
N HIS A 12 -3.53 14.07 -5.22
CA HIS A 12 -4.31 15.30 -5.07
C HIS A 12 -4.45 15.97 -6.43
N PRO A 13 -5.66 16.42 -6.84
CA PRO A 13 -5.88 17.00 -8.18
C PRO A 13 -4.94 18.17 -8.51
N ASN A 14 -4.53 18.91 -7.50
CA ASN A 14 -3.63 20.06 -7.64
C ASN A 14 -2.15 19.72 -7.30
N GLY A 15 -1.79 18.45 -7.16
CA GLY A 15 -0.41 18.06 -6.84
C GLY A 15 0.05 18.48 -5.43
N GLN A 16 -0.85 18.53 -4.46
CA GLN A 16 -0.54 18.91 -3.08
C GLN A 16 -0.27 17.70 -2.20
N ALA A 17 0.72 17.80 -1.33
CA ALA A 17 0.78 17.04 -0.10
C ALA A 17 0.13 17.90 0.99
N ASP A 18 -1.16 17.67 1.25
CA ASP A 18 -1.91 18.45 2.22
C ASP A 18 -1.53 18.12 3.67
N ALA A 19 -2.17 18.81 4.63
CA ALA A 19 -1.85 18.63 6.05
C ALA A 19 -2.07 17.18 6.54
N ALA A 20 -3.10 16.50 6.03
CA ALA A 20 -3.39 15.12 6.39
C ALA A 20 -2.32 14.15 5.85
N CYS A 21 -1.94 14.33 4.59
CA CYS A 21 -0.84 13.60 3.96
C CYS A 21 0.47 13.81 4.71
N ARG A 22 0.84 15.06 4.98
CA ARG A 22 2.07 15.42 5.72
C ARG A 22 2.10 14.80 7.12
N PHE A 23 0.98 14.85 7.84
CA PHE A 23 0.85 14.23 9.15
C PHE A 23 1.04 12.70 9.07
N ALA A 24 0.33 12.02 8.17
CA ALA A 24 0.44 10.58 8.01
C ALA A 24 1.88 10.14 7.68
N VAL A 25 2.53 10.80 6.74
CA VAL A 25 3.92 10.52 6.36
C VAL A 25 4.87 10.71 7.53
N GLN A 26 4.73 11.79 8.32
CA GLN A 26 5.55 12.04 9.50
C GLN A 26 5.41 10.96 10.56
N GLN A 27 4.18 10.50 10.82
CA GLN A 27 3.94 9.40 11.77
C GLN A 27 4.55 8.08 11.27
N MET A 28 4.44 7.80 9.98
CA MET A 28 5.01 6.59 9.39
C MET A 28 6.54 6.64 9.32
N ALA A 29 7.13 7.81 9.10
CA ALA A 29 8.58 8.00 9.11
C ALA A 29 9.23 7.72 10.48
N ALA A 30 8.47 7.80 11.57
CA ALA A 30 8.94 7.42 12.89
C ALA A 30 9.13 5.90 13.08
N VAL A 31 8.52 5.08 12.23
CA VAL A 31 8.54 3.61 12.33
C VAL A 31 9.20 2.90 11.16
N GLY A 32 9.57 3.63 10.08
CA GLY A 32 10.24 3.06 8.92
C GLY A 32 10.68 4.10 7.89
N GLN A 33 11.31 3.64 6.82
CA GLN A 33 11.71 4.48 5.69
C GLN A 33 10.51 4.66 4.75
N VAL A 34 10.22 5.92 4.37
CA VAL A 34 9.09 6.23 3.49
C VAL A 34 9.56 6.37 2.05
N PHE A 35 8.96 5.56 1.18
CA PHE A 35 8.96 5.74 -0.27
C PHE A 35 7.63 6.43 -0.63
N PHE A 36 7.71 7.71 -0.96
CA PHE A 36 6.54 8.52 -1.30
C PHE A 36 6.25 8.42 -2.79
N VAL A 37 5.10 7.92 -3.18
CA VAL A 37 4.67 7.85 -4.58
C VAL A 37 3.46 8.72 -4.81
N ASN A 38 3.54 9.63 -5.79
CA ASN A 38 2.48 10.58 -6.13
C ASN A 38 1.99 10.37 -7.56
N ASN A 39 0.69 10.21 -7.72
CA ASN A 39 0.06 10.23 -9.03
C ASN A 39 -0.11 11.67 -9.51
N GLY A 40 0.54 12.01 -10.62
CA GLY A 40 0.64 13.35 -11.16
C GLY A 40 1.83 14.15 -10.62
N PRO A 41 2.08 15.35 -11.17
CA PRO A 41 3.17 16.21 -10.71
C PRO A 41 2.85 16.83 -9.36
N LEU A 42 3.85 16.89 -8.47
CA LEU A 42 3.77 17.62 -7.22
C LEU A 42 3.99 19.12 -7.44
N GLN A 43 3.28 19.95 -6.69
CA GLN A 43 3.63 21.37 -6.56
C GLN A 43 5.05 21.53 -5.96
N PRO A 44 5.78 22.60 -6.30
CA PRO A 44 7.16 22.77 -5.86
C PRO A 44 7.36 22.66 -4.34
N GLU A 45 6.46 23.27 -3.57
CA GLU A 45 6.50 23.21 -2.10
C GLU A 45 6.29 21.78 -1.57
N SER A 46 5.31 21.07 -2.14
CA SER A 46 5.00 19.68 -1.76
C SER A 46 6.15 18.73 -2.13
N ARG A 47 6.76 18.94 -3.29
CA ARG A 47 7.95 18.17 -3.72
C ARG A 47 9.13 18.44 -2.78
N GLN A 48 9.43 19.69 -2.48
CA GLN A 48 10.51 20.06 -1.56
C GLN A 48 10.29 19.44 -0.17
N TRP A 49 9.06 19.51 0.35
CA TRP A 49 8.71 18.89 1.61
C TRP A 49 8.93 17.37 1.57
N ALA A 50 8.39 16.67 0.56
CA ALA A 50 8.53 15.23 0.44
C ALA A 50 10.01 14.79 0.33
N GLN A 51 10.82 15.50 -0.46
CA GLN A 51 12.26 15.26 -0.59
C GLN A 51 13.03 15.48 0.71
N GLY A 52 12.53 16.35 1.59
CA GLY A 52 13.15 16.63 2.88
C GLY A 52 12.84 15.60 3.97
N CYS A 53 11.77 14.81 3.83
CA CYS A 53 11.33 13.88 4.89
C CYS A 53 11.18 12.42 4.44
N CYS A 54 11.12 12.16 3.15
CA CYS A 54 10.99 10.81 2.61
C CYS A 54 12.33 10.30 2.07
N HIS A 55 12.53 8.98 2.14
CA HIS A 55 13.76 8.35 1.60
C HIS A 55 13.81 8.44 0.07
N THR A 56 12.67 8.30 -0.58
CA THR A 56 12.51 8.40 -2.05
C THR A 56 11.19 9.07 -2.38
N VAL A 57 11.17 9.85 -3.45
CA VAL A 57 9.95 10.49 -4.01
C VAL A 57 9.84 10.08 -5.47
N LEU A 58 8.73 9.45 -5.82
CA LEU A 58 8.36 9.06 -7.18
C LEU A 58 7.13 9.86 -7.62
N GLU A 59 7.25 10.64 -8.68
CA GLU A 59 6.12 11.26 -9.38
C GLU A 59 5.85 10.45 -10.64
N ARG A 60 4.61 10.05 -10.86
CA ARG A 60 4.20 9.21 -11.99
C ARG A 60 2.89 9.67 -12.60
N GLU A 61 2.54 9.19 -13.78
CA GLU A 61 1.23 9.45 -14.38
C GLU A 61 0.10 8.94 -13.49
N ASN A 62 -1.02 9.69 -13.47
CA ASN A 62 -2.21 9.28 -12.73
C ASN A 62 -3.00 8.22 -13.51
N THR A 63 -2.48 7.00 -13.54
CA THR A 63 -3.08 5.84 -14.20
C THR A 63 -3.12 4.65 -13.24
N GLY A 64 -4.17 3.81 -13.31
CA GLY A 64 -4.25 2.57 -12.54
C GLY A 64 -4.43 2.73 -11.04
N PHE A 65 -4.89 3.90 -10.58
CA PHE A 65 -5.19 4.19 -9.16
C PHE A 65 -3.98 3.92 -8.23
N ASP A 66 -4.23 3.40 -7.03
CA ASP A 66 -3.19 2.97 -6.08
C ASP A 66 -2.46 1.70 -6.55
N VAL A 67 -3.11 0.82 -7.32
CA VAL A 67 -2.45 -0.35 -7.95
C VAL A 67 -1.29 0.09 -8.82
N GLY A 68 -1.50 1.10 -9.68
CA GLY A 68 -0.43 1.65 -10.51
C GLY A 68 0.70 2.24 -9.68
N ALA A 69 0.35 2.97 -8.61
CA ALA A 69 1.33 3.58 -7.72
C ALA A 69 2.17 2.52 -6.97
N TYR A 70 1.53 1.52 -6.38
CA TYR A 70 2.21 0.44 -5.67
C TYR A 70 3.07 -0.40 -6.61
N ARG A 71 2.52 -0.77 -7.79
CA ARG A 71 3.25 -1.53 -8.79
C ARG A 71 4.53 -0.82 -9.22
N ASP A 72 4.43 0.45 -9.62
CA ASP A 72 5.59 1.20 -10.10
C ASP A 72 6.62 1.40 -8.98
N ALA A 73 6.19 1.67 -7.74
CA ALA A 73 7.08 1.77 -6.60
C ALA A 73 7.80 0.44 -6.31
N VAL A 74 7.06 -0.68 -6.26
CA VAL A 74 7.63 -2.02 -6.00
C VAL A 74 8.62 -2.43 -7.09
N LEU A 75 8.31 -2.17 -8.36
CA LEU A 75 9.20 -2.48 -9.48
C LEU A 75 10.45 -1.60 -9.49
N GLN A 76 10.32 -0.32 -9.13
CA GLN A 76 11.48 0.58 -9.02
C GLN A 76 12.40 0.20 -7.86
N ILE A 77 11.86 -0.22 -6.72
CA ILE A 77 12.63 -0.70 -5.57
C ILE A 77 13.37 -1.99 -5.92
N GLY A 78 12.70 -2.91 -6.60
CA GLY A 78 13.23 -4.22 -6.98
C GLY A 78 13.28 -5.23 -5.83
N LEU A 79 13.24 -6.51 -6.19
CA LEU A 79 13.19 -7.61 -5.21
C LEU A 79 14.38 -7.60 -4.24
N ASP A 80 15.59 -7.40 -4.77
CA ASP A 80 16.81 -7.43 -3.95
C ASP A 80 16.76 -6.39 -2.81
N MET A 81 16.27 -5.20 -3.10
CA MET A 81 16.12 -4.16 -2.07
C MET A 81 14.96 -4.46 -1.11
N LEU A 82 13.85 -4.99 -1.59
CA LEU A 82 12.72 -5.39 -0.74
C LEU A 82 13.12 -6.45 0.29
N LEU A 83 13.99 -7.40 -0.08
CA LEU A 83 14.50 -8.44 0.82
C LEU A 83 15.37 -7.90 1.97
N HIS A 84 15.80 -6.63 1.93
CA HIS A 84 16.54 -6.00 3.03
C HIS A 84 15.61 -5.45 4.15
N TYR A 85 14.29 -5.52 3.97
CA TYR A 85 13.31 -5.07 4.96
C TYR A 85 12.61 -6.26 5.61
N ASP A 86 12.30 -6.12 6.91
CA ASP A 86 11.49 -7.12 7.64
C ASP A 86 10.02 -7.05 7.24
N GLU A 87 9.55 -5.84 6.90
CA GLU A 87 8.17 -5.58 6.50
C GLU A 87 8.10 -4.49 5.43
N VAL A 88 7.20 -4.67 4.46
CA VAL A 88 6.77 -3.64 3.51
C VAL A 88 5.33 -3.25 3.83
N VAL A 89 5.08 -1.96 3.97
CA VAL A 89 3.77 -1.37 4.25
C VAL A 89 3.27 -0.67 3.00
N LEU A 90 2.10 -1.04 2.51
CA LEU A 90 1.34 -0.28 1.53
C LEU A 90 0.34 0.59 2.27
N MET A 91 0.37 1.89 2.05
CA MET A 91 -0.56 2.84 2.65
C MET A 91 -0.95 3.90 1.64
N ASN A 92 -2.23 4.27 1.59
CA ASN A 92 -2.69 5.34 0.70
C ASN A 92 -3.34 6.50 1.47
N TYR A 93 -3.45 7.62 0.79
CA TYR A 93 -3.95 8.90 1.30
C TYR A 93 -5.45 8.89 1.69
N THR A 94 -6.19 7.83 1.36
CA THR A 94 -7.63 7.76 1.66
C THR A 94 -7.92 7.44 3.13
N LEU A 95 -6.90 6.99 3.88
CA LEU A 95 -7.00 6.83 5.33
C LEU A 95 -6.83 8.17 6.04
N ALA A 96 -7.83 8.54 6.83
CA ALA A 96 -7.72 9.65 7.78
C ALA A 96 -6.93 9.20 9.02
N GLY A 97 -5.80 9.84 9.29
CA GLY A 97 -4.98 9.49 10.43
C GLY A 97 -3.49 9.36 10.11
N PRO A 98 -2.73 8.62 10.95
CA PRO A 98 -3.17 7.76 12.06
C PRO A 98 -3.69 8.55 13.28
N VAL A 99 -4.77 8.06 13.89
CA VAL A 99 -5.38 8.67 15.09
C VAL A 99 -4.73 8.15 16.37
N GLY A 100 -4.17 6.93 16.33
CA GLY A 100 -3.53 6.26 17.45
C GLY A 100 -2.01 6.26 17.37
N ASP A 101 -1.38 5.62 18.34
CA ASP A 101 0.07 5.41 18.39
C ASP A 101 0.48 4.31 17.39
N VAL A 102 1.12 4.74 16.31
CA VAL A 102 1.61 3.84 15.24
C VAL A 102 2.68 2.89 15.75
N ALA A 103 3.56 3.35 16.63
CA ALA A 103 4.62 2.52 17.18
C ALA A 103 4.04 1.41 18.07
N ALA A 104 3.04 1.72 18.91
CA ALA A 104 2.33 0.74 19.71
C ALA A 104 1.59 -0.28 18.84
N MET A 105 0.96 0.15 17.75
CA MET A 105 0.30 -0.75 16.79
C MET A 105 1.30 -1.74 16.18
N PHE A 106 2.44 -1.27 15.68
CA PHE A 106 3.46 -2.15 15.13
C PHE A 106 4.08 -3.06 16.20
N ALA A 107 4.30 -2.58 17.42
CA ALA A 107 4.81 -3.39 18.52
C ALA A 107 3.85 -4.55 18.86
N ALA A 108 2.55 -4.29 18.87
CA ALA A 108 1.53 -5.33 19.07
C ALA A 108 1.57 -6.39 17.96
N MET A 109 1.74 -5.97 16.70
CA MET A 109 1.84 -6.89 15.56
C MET A 109 3.20 -7.61 15.49
N ASP A 110 4.27 -7.02 16.02
CA ASP A 110 5.57 -7.68 16.17
C ASP A 110 5.50 -8.88 17.15
N GLY A 111 4.59 -8.81 18.12
CA GLY A 111 4.26 -9.92 19.02
C GLY A 111 3.48 -11.07 18.39
N ARG A 112 3.11 -10.97 17.11
CA ARG A 112 2.36 -11.96 16.34
C ARG A 112 3.21 -12.56 15.21
N PRO A 113 4.25 -13.35 15.49
CA PRO A 113 5.20 -13.85 14.48
C PRO A 113 4.57 -14.82 13.47
N GLU A 114 3.42 -15.42 13.81
CA GLU A 114 2.67 -16.34 12.94
C GLU A 114 2.03 -15.67 11.73
N LEU A 115 1.82 -14.34 11.78
CA LEU A 115 1.20 -13.62 10.67
C LEU A 115 2.23 -13.28 9.58
N ASP A 116 1.93 -13.62 8.35
CA ASP A 116 2.75 -13.31 7.18
C ASP A 116 2.41 -11.96 6.57
N PHE A 117 1.14 -11.58 6.67
CA PHE A 117 0.63 -10.26 6.27
C PHE A 117 -0.55 -9.88 7.16
N TRP A 118 -0.86 -8.60 7.22
CA TRP A 118 -1.98 -8.05 7.97
C TRP A 118 -2.41 -6.67 7.45
N GLY A 119 -3.57 -6.20 7.86
CA GLY A 119 -4.08 -4.87 7.51
C GLY A 119 -4.97 -4.29 8.59
N LEU A 120 -5.31 -3.01 8.48
CA LEU A 120 -6.13 -2.30 9.48
C LEU A 120 -7.61 -2.62 9.36
N THR A 121 -8.08 -2.82 8.15
CA THR A 121 -9.52 -2.97 7.87
C THR A 121 -9.78 -4.19 7.01
N ARG A 122 -10.88 -4.85 7.29
CA ARG A 122 -11.38 -6.02 6.58
C ARG A 122 -12.75 -5.73 5.98
N HIS A 123 -12.90 -6.03 4.71
CA HIS A 123 -14.20 -6.05 4.07
C HIS A 123 -14.79 -7.45 4.16
N TYR A 124 -16.00 -7.58 4.69
CA TYR A 124 -16.69 -8.85 4.76
C TYR A 124 -17.21 -9.29 3.39
N ALA A 125 -17.32 -10.59 3.20
CA ALA A 125 -17.93 -11.13 1.98
C ALA A 125 -19.36 -10.61 1.81
N MET A 126 -19.69 -10.14 0.60
CA MET A 126 -21.03 -9.62 0.29
C MET A 126 -21.46 -9.90 -1.15
N ARG A 127 -22.77 -9.91 -1.39
CA ARG A 127 -23.30 -9.97 -2.76
C ARG A 127 -23.20 -8.59 -3.42
N SER A 128 -22.67 -8.55 -4.63
CA SER A 128 -22.61 -7.34 -5.45
C SER A 128 -22.57 -7.71 -6.93
N HIS A 129 -23.55 -7.27 -7.69
CA HIS A 129 -23.53 -7.42 -9.15
C HIS A 129 -22.50 -6.50 -9.81
N ARG A 130 -22.13 -5.41 -9.16
CA ARG A 130 -21.13 -4.45 -9.67
C ARG A 130 -19.71 -4.95 -9.49
N PHE A 131 -19.38 -5.47 -8.31
CA PHE A 131 -17.99 -5.79 -7.95
C PHE A 131 -17.71 -7.31 -7.85
N GLY A 132 -18.73 -8.13 -7.77
CA GLY A 132 -18.61 -9.58 -7.58
C GLY A 132 -18.38 -10.40 -8.85
N GLY A 133 -18.26 -9.75 -10.01
CA GLY A 133 -18.09 -10.42 -11.31
C GLY A 133 -19.24 -11.39 -11.62
N ALA A 134 -18.96 -12.44 -12.37
CA ALA A 134 -19.97 -13.44 -12.80
C ALA A 134 -20.65 -14.18 -11.63
N LYS A 135 -19.98 -14.29 -10.48
CA LYS A 135 -20.54 -14.93 -9.27
C LYS A 135 -21.39 -13.99 -8.42
N ALA A 136 -21.42 -12.69 -8.76
CA ALA A 136 -22.07 -11.64 -7.98
C ALA A 136 -21.67 -11.65 -6.48
N MET A 137 -20.44 -12.06 -6.18
CA MET A 137 -19.89 -12.19 -4.82
C MET A 137 -18.55 -11.46 -4.72
N VAL A 138 -18.47 -10.52 -3.79
CA VAL A 138 -17.22 -9.92 -3.33
C VAL A 138 -16.70 -10.81 -2.20
N PRO A 139 -15.48 -11.38 -2.30
CA PRO A 139 -14.93 -12.20 -1.23
C PRO A 139 -14.52 -11.33 -0.05
N GLU A 140 -14.35 -11.95 1.11
CA GLU A 140 -13.71 -11.31 2.25
C GLU A 140 -12.25 -10.99 1.91
N HIS A 141 -11.80 -9.78 2.24
CA HIS A 141 -10.44 -9.33 1.95
C HIS A 141 -9.97 -8.20 2.89
N ILE A 142 -8.67 -8.02 3.00
CA ILE A 142 -8.05 -6.85 3.60
C ILE A 142 -8.14 -5.71 2.59
N GLN A 143 -8.60 -4.54 3.03
CA GLN A 143 -8.71 -3.38 2.15
C GLN A 143 -7.32 -2.79 1.84
N SER A 144 -7.13 -2.34 0.60
CA SER A 144 -5.84 -1.94 0.03
C SER A 144 -5.21 -0.68 0.65
N HIS A 145 -5.96 0.09 1.44
CA HIS A 145 -5.44 1.36 1.98
C HIS A 145 -4.41 1.22 3.09
N PHE A 146 -4.32 0.04 3.74
CA PHE A 146 -3.23 -0.26 4.64
C PHE A 146 -3.00 -1.77 4.72
N VAL A 147 -1.89 -2.23 4.16
CA VAL A 147 -1.50 -3.64 4.18
C VAL A 147 -0.02 -3.74 4.51
N VAL A 148 0.33 -4.64 5.40
CA VAL A 148 1.72 -4.96 5.77
C VAL A 148 2.03 -6.38 5.34
N VAL A 149 3.15 -6.55 4.63
CA VAL A 149 3.64 -7.84 4.15
C VAL A 149 5.03 -8.08 4.73
N ARG A 150 5.27 -9.26 5.29
CA ARG A 150 6.54 -9.64 5.92
C ARG A 150 7.54 -10.22 4.93
N SER A 151 8.81 -10.15 5.30
CA SER A 151 9.95 -10.52 4.46
C SER A 151 9.85 -11.91 3.84
N ARG A 152 9.28 -12.89 4.54
CA ARG A 152 9.12 -14.26 4.02
C ARG A 152 8.16 -14.37 2.82
N MET A 153 7.35 -13.35 2.57
CA MET A 153 6.47 -13.27 1.41
C MET A 153 6.96 -12.32 0.31
N MET A 154 8.16 -11.74 0.45
CA MET A 154 8.60 -10.69 -0.49
C MET A 154 8.73 -11.17 -1.94
N ALA A 155 9.14 -12.41 -2.16
CA ALA A 155 9.24 -12.95 -3.53
C ALA A 155 7.85 -13.03 -4.20
N ASP A 156 6.85 -13.54 -3.48
CA ASP A 156 5.48 -13.66 -3.98
C ASP A 156 4.80 -12.29 -4.11
N PHE A 157 5.05 -11.40 -3.14
CA PHE A 157 4.61 -10.02 -3.18
C PHE A 157 5.17 -9.29 -4.42
N PHE A 158 6.46 -9.42 -4.70
CA PHE A 158 7.08 -8.84 -5.88
C PHE A 158 6.52 -9.44 -7.18
N ALA A 159 6.38 -10.77 -7.24
CA ALA A 159 5.82 -11.47 -8.40
C ALA A 159 4.38 -11.02 -8.69
N TYR A 160 3.56 -10.84 -7.64
CA TYR A 160 2.20 -10.29 -7.79
C TYR A 160 2.22 -8.92 -8.48
N TRP A 161 3.02 -7.98 -7.96
CA TRP A 161 3.07 -6.63 -8.53
C TRP A 161 3.69 -6.60 -9.92
N GLN A 162 4.65 -7.49 -10.20
CA GLN A 162 5.23 -7.62 -11.54
C GLN A 162 4.18 -8.08 -12.57
N ALA A 163 3.28 -8.98 -12.19
CA ALA A 163 2.23 -9.52 -13.03
C ALA A 163 0.96 -8.64 -13.06
N ALA A 164 0.80 -7.71 -12.11
CA ALA A 164 -0.41 -6.91 -11.96
C ALA A 164 -0.69 -6.06 -13.20
N ALA A 165 -1.86 -6.23 -13.80
CA ALA A 165 -2.35 -5.36 -14.86
C ALA A 165 -2.87 -4.04 -14.26
N LEU A 166 -2.70 -2.93 -14.98
CA LEU A 166 -3.27 -1.65 -14.53
C LEU A 166 -4.79 -1.66 -14.74
N PRO A 167 -5.59 -1.38 -13.70
CA PRO A 167 -7.03 -1.29 -13.85
C PRO A 167 -7.42 -0.06 -14.67
N ALA A 168 -8.37 -0.25 -15.60
CA ALA A 168 -8.90 0.82 -16.42
C ALA A 168 -10.07 1.56 -15.78
N SER A 169 -10.75 0.94 -14.81
CA SER A 169 -11.90 1.48 -14.10
C SER A 169 -11.83 1.16 -12.59
N TYR A 170 -12.63 1.87 -11.80
CA TYR A 170 -12.74 1.58 -10.37
C TYR A 170 -13.31 0.17 -10.10
N GLU A 171 -14.22 -0.29 -10.93
CA GLU A 171 -14.74 -1.66 -10.87
C GLU A 171 -13.65 -2.70 -11.12
N ASP A 172 -12.77 -2.46 -12.09
CA ASP A 172 -11.62 -3.33 -12.36
C ASP A 172 -10.62 -3.31 -11.20
N PHE A 173 -10.37 -2.13 -10.61
CA PHE A 173 -9.54 -2.00 -9.43
C PHE A 173 -10.04 -2.91 -8.30
N VAL A 174 -11.31 -2.81 -7.91
CA VAL A 174 -11.88 -3.64 -6.84
C VAL A 174 -11.85 -5.11 -7.20
N ARG A 175 -12.30 -5.47 -8.42
CA ARG A 175 -12.46 -6.86 -8.86
C ARG A 175 -11.16 -7.59 -9.10
N LEU A 176 -10.17 -6.93 -9.71
CA LEU A 176 -8.93 -7.57 -10.16
C LEU A 176 -7.80 -7.48 -9.12
N HIS A 177 -7.87 -6.49 -8.21
CA HIS A 177 -6.77 -6.24 -7.28
C HIS A 177 -7.20 -6.26 -5.83
N GLU A 178 -8.09 -5.37 -5.38
CA GLU A 178 -8.41 -5.26 -3.97
C GLU A 178 -8.94 -6.59 -3.40
N THR A 179 -9.88 -7.23 -4.11
CA THR A 179 -10.47 -8.51 -3.70
C THR A 179 -9.55 -9.72 -3.92
N GLN A 180 -8.56 -9.62 -4.82
CA GLN A 180 -7.69 -10.74 -5.18
C GLN A 180 -6.38 -10.74 -4.42
N PHE A 181 -5.88 -9.59 -3.99
CA PHE A 181 -4.59 -9.47 -3.32
C PHE A 181 -4.52 -10.31 -2.03
N THR A 182 -5.53 -10.20 -1.17
CA THR A 182 -5.61 -11.03 0.04
C THR A 182 -5.66 -12.52 -0.29
N ALA A 183 -6.45 -12.92 -1.29
CA ALA A 183 -6.56 -14.31 -1.70
C ALA A 183 -5.21 -14.83 -2.25
N HIS A 184 -4.52 -14.02 -3.07
CA HIS A 184 -3.21 -14.37 -3.60
C HIS A 184 -2.20 -14.63 -2.48
N LEU A 185 -2.08 -13.70 -1.52
CA LEU A 185 -1.17 -13.86 -0.38
C LEU A 185 -1.55 -15.06 0.51
N SER A 186 -2.85 -15.36 0.66
CA SER A 186 -3.32 -16.47 1.49
C SER A 186 -3.12 -17.84 0.86
N LEU A 187 -3.15 -17.96 -0.48
CA LEU A 187 -3.01 -19.23 -1.19
C LEU A 187 -1.57 -19.77 -1.22
N ILE A 188 -0.61 -18.94 -0.88
CA ILE A 188 0.81 -19.30 -0.91
C ILE A 188 1.23 -20.04 0.36
N HIS A 189 0.43 -20.02 1.41
CA HIS A 189 0.73 -20.60 2.75
C HIS A 189 -0.18 -21.77 3.18
N ILE A 190 -0.80 -22.46 2.24
CA ILE A 190 -1.55 -23.71 2.52
C ILE A 190 -0.62 -24.89 2.37
#